data_71c833e03fce59aa578eccd580dffa56
#
_entry.id   71c833e03fce59aa578eccd580dffa56
#
_cell.length_a   1.000
_cell.length_b   1.000
_cell.length_c   1.000
_cell.angle_alpha   90.00
_cell.angle_beta   90.00
_cell.angle_gamma   90.00
#
_symmetry.space_group_name_H-M   'P 1'
#
loop_
_entity.id
_entity.type
_entity.pdbx_description
1 polymer ?
#
loop_
_entity_poly.entity_id
_entity_poly.type
_entity_poly.pdbx_seq_one_letter_code
_entity_poly.pdbx_strand_id
1 'polypeptide(L)'
;MGQLTVEAAAGRRGLREFVDHPYRKYRGDPVWVPPLRVSQLDLLDEGKNPLWRHARRTLYLARRDGRVVGRVAYIEDDEHMRVHDERIAFFGFFEADDEQVAGALLDVVEAHARSAGMLAVRGPINGTMN
;
A
#
# COMPACT_ATOMS: atom_id res chain seq x y z
N MET A 1 -17.17 4.23 -19.83
CA MET A 1 -15.83 3.99 -19.28
C MET A 1 -15.61 4.86 -18.09
N GLY A 2 -15.27 4.26 -16.99
CA GLY A 2 -15.14 4.98 -15.73
C GLY A 2 -13.84 5.74 -15.63
N GLN A 3 -13.91 6.85 -14.94
CA GLN A 3 -12.74 7.62 -14.60
C GLN A 3 -11.96 6.92 -13.49
N LEU A 4 -10.65 6.83 -13.67
CA LEU A 4 -9.75 6.29 -12.67
C LEU A 4 -9.39 7.38 -11.66
N THR A 5 -9.57 7.09 -10.38
CA THR A 5 -9.18 7.97 -9.29
C THR A 5 -8.32 7.22 -8.30
N VAL A 6 -7.40 7.92 -7.64
CA VAL A 6 -6.58 7.37 -6.56
C VAL A 6 -6.79 8.23 -5.32
N GLU A 7 -7.10 7.59 -4.20
CA GLU A 7 -7.37 8.30 -2.96
C GLU A 7 -6.73 7.58 -1.78
N ALA A 8 -6.44 8.32 -0.72
CA ALA A 8 -5.97 7.72 0.52
C ALA A 8 -7.13 7.02 1.21
N ALA A 9 -6.92 5.77 1.63
CA ALA A 9 -7.90 5.03 2.40
C ALA A 9 -7.86 5.48 3.85
N ALA A 10 -9.01 5.69 4.46
CA ALA A 10 -9.09 6.20 5.81
C ALA A 10 -9.92 5.29 6.71
N GLY A 11 -9.51 5.21 7.99
CA GLY A 11 -10.25 4.50 9.01
C GLY A 11 -10.30 2.99 8.80
N ARG A 12 -11.14 2.34 9.59
CA ARG A 12 -11.30 0.88 9.52
C ARG A 12 -11.89 0.42 8.20
N ARG A 13 -12.82 1.20 7.66
CA ARG A 13 -13.44 0.88 6.37
C ARG A 13 -12.40 0.90 5.26
N GLY A 14 -11.58 1.94 5.22
CA GLY A 14 -10.51 2.04 4.23
C GLY A 14 -9.49 0.91 4.36
N LEU A 15 -9.13 0.55 5.58
CA LEU A 15 -8.23 -0.57 5.83
C LEU A 15 -8.81 -1.88 5.31
N ARG A 16 -10.09 -2.14 5.56
CA ARG A 16 -10.76 -3.36 5.08
C ARG A 16 -10.83 -3.40 3.56
N GLU A 17 -11.18 -2.29 2.93
CA GLU A 17 -11.20 -2.22 1.46
C GLU A 17 -9.82 -2.51 0.88
N PHE A 18 -8.78 -1.97 1.50
CA PHE A 18 -7.41 -2.18 1.07
C PHE A 18 -7.02 -3.65 1.18
N VAL A 19 -7.29 -4.26 2.32
CA VAL A 19 -6.94 -5.67 2.55
C VAL A 19 -7.75 -6.61 1.65
N ASP A 20 -9.01 -6.28 1.42
CA ASP A 20 -9.93 -7.17 0.70
C ASP A 20 -9.70 -7.25 -0.80
N HIS A 21 -9.02 -6.27 -1.40
CA HIS A 21 -8.85 -6.21 -2.85
C HIS A 21 -8.26 -7.50 -3.46
N PRO A 22 -7.11 -8.02 -2.99
CA PRO A 22 -6.57 -9.23 -3.61
C PRO A 22 -7.46 -10.46 -3.39
N TYR A 23 -8.20 -10.53 -2.28
CA TYR A 23 -9.11 -11.65 -2.04
C TYR A 23 -10.25 -11.69 -3.05
N ARG A 24 -10.71 -10.53 -3.51
CA ARG A 24 -11.71 -10.46 -4.58
C ARG A 24 -11.09 -10.68 -5.95
N LYS A 25 -9.94 -10.07 -6.19
CA LYS A 25 -9.24 -10.16 -7.47
C LYS A 25 -8.87 -11.60 -7.83
N TYR A 26 -8.37 -12.35 -6.85
CA TYR A 26 -7.87 -13.71 -7.07
C TYR A 26 -8.86 -14.79 -6.67
N ARG A 27 -10.11 -14.43 -6.44
CA ARG A 27 -11.13 -15.41 -6.10
C ARG A 27 -11.23 -16.46 -7.19
N GLY A 28 -11.09 -17.75 -6.79
CA GLY A 28 -11.16 -18.85 -7.72
C GLY A 28 -9.89 -19.16 -8.48
N ASP A 29 -8.82 -18.39 -8.27
CA ASP A 29 -7.52 -18.66 -8.87
C ASP A 29 -6.87 -19.83 -8.13
N PRO A 30 -6.65 -20.99 -8.80
CA PRO A 30 -6.11 -22.16 -8.12
C PRO A 30 -4.64 -22.05 -7.73
N VAL A 31 -3.92 -21.08 -8.30
CA VAL A 31 -2.50 -20.89 -8.04
C VAL A 31 -2.27 -19.95 -6.86
N TRP A 32 -3.20 -19.03 -6.62
CA TRP A 32 -3.04 -18.05 -5.55
C TRP A 32 -3.35 -18.67 -4.18
N VAL A 33 -2.37 -18.59 -3.28
CA VAL A 33 -2.51 -19.05 -1.89
C VAL A 33 -2.83 -17.85 -1.02
N PRO A 34 -4.08 -17.70 -0.54
CA PRO A 34 -4.45 -16.51 0.23
C PRO A 34 -3.81 -16.53 1.61
N PRO A 35 -3.16 -15.41 2.01
CA PRO A 35 -2.73 -15.27 3.40
C PRO A 35 -3.96 -15.12 4.31
N LEU A 36 -3.79 -15.35 5.61
CA LEU A 36 -4.88 -15.14 6.55
C LEU A 36 -5.28 -13.67 6.55
N ARG A 37 -6.57 -13.41 6.30
CA ARG A 37 -7.08 -12.04 6.21
C ARG A 37 -6.87 -11.27 7.51
N VAL A 38 -7.11 -11.91 8.65
CA VAL A 38 -6.92 -11.27 9.95
C VAL A 38 -5.46 -10.87 10.17
N SER A 39 -4.52 -11.68 9.69
CA SER A 39 -3.09 -11.37 9.78
C SER A 39 -2.73 -10.15 8.94
N GLN A 40 -3.33 -10.02 7.76
CA GLN A 40 -3.11 -8.85 6.91
C GLN A 40 -3.67 -7.58 7.54
N LEU A 41 -4.86 -7.67 8.16
CA LEU A 41 -5.44 -6.55 8.88
C LEU A 41 -4.55 -6.10 10.04
N ASP A 42 -4.07 -7.06 10.83
CA ASP A 42 -3.22 -6.77 11.99
C ASP A 42 -1.87 -6.18 11.57
N LEU A 43 -1.31 -6.67 10.48
CA LEU A 43 -0.04 -6.18 9.96
C LEU A 43 -0.10 -4.69 9.62
N LEU A 44 -1.21 -4.25 9.06
CA LEU A 44 -1.40 -2.86 8.65
C LEU A 44 -2.07 -1.98 9.70
N ASP A 45 -2.51 -2.57 10.82
CA ASP A 45 -3.15 -1.83 11.90
C ASP A 45 -2.10 -1.09 12.72
N GLU A 46 -2.16 0.23 12.68
CA GLU A 46 -1.18 1.09 13.37
C GLU A 46 -1.19 0.91 14.88
N GLY A 47 -2.28 0.41 15.44
CA GLY A 47 -2.39 0.14 16.87
C GLY A 47 -1.85 -1.22 17.29
N LYS A 48 -1.64 -2.14 16.35
CA LYS A 48 -1.26 -3.52 16.66
C LYS A 48 0.15 -3.88 16.28
N ASN A 49 0.62 -3.45 15.12
CA ASN A 49 1.96 -3.81 14.64
C ASN A 49 2.99 -2.84 15.21
N PRO A 50 3.99 -3.35 15.99
CA PRO A 50 5.03 -2.48 16.57
C PRO A 50 5.84 -1.68 15.56
N LEU A 51 5.90 -2.11 14.30
CA LEU A 51 6.54 -1.37 13.22
C LEU A 51 6.07 0.09 13.18
N TRP A 52 4.77 0.32 13.41
CA TRP A 52 4.17 1.65 13.28
C TRP A 52 4.52 2.61 14.42
N ARG A 53 5.34 2.16 15.37
CA ARG A 53 5.89 3.05 16.41
C ARG A 53 6.98 3.96 15.85
N HIS A 54 7.70 3.51 14.82
CA HIS A 54 8.77 4.29 14.19
C HIS A 54 8.58 4.46 12.68
N ALA A 55 7.47 4.03 12.15
CA ALA A 55 7.13 4.14 10.74
C ALA A 55 5.72 4.68 10.57
N ARG A 56 5.46 5.24 9.39
CA ARG A 56 4.15 5.75 9.01
C ARG A 56 3.76 5.13 7.69
N ARG A 57 2.47 4.87 7.52
CA ARG A 57 1.96 4.37 6.26
C ARG A 57 0.79 5.20 5.78
N THR A 58 0.67 5.33 4.46
CA THR A 58 -0.52 5.83 3.81
C THR A 58 -0.99 4.77 2.83
N LEU A 59 -2.23 4.35 2.96
CA LEU A 59 -2.82 3.34 2.10
C LEU A 59 -3.57 4.05 0.99
N TYR A 60 -3.22 3.74 -0.26
CA TYR A 60 -3.89 4.32 -1.42
C TYR A 60 -4.73 3.26 -2.13
N LEU A 61 -5.93 3.67 -2.53
CA LEU A 61 -6.85 2.85 -3.30
C LEU A 61 -7.08 3.51 -4.65
N ALA A 62 -6.98 2.72 -5.71
CA ALA A 62 -7.40 3.14 -7.04
C ALA A 62 -8.82 2.64 -7.27
N ARG A 63 -9.71 3.53 -7.76
CA ARG A 63 -11.10 3.20 -8.04
C ARG A 63 -11.44 3.56 -9.48
N ARG A 64 -12.26 2.69 -10.08
CA ARG A 64 -12.85 2.93 -11.40
C ARG A 64 -14.33 2.58 -11.29
N ASP A 65 -15.20 3.56 -11.56
CA ASP A 65 -16.66 3.39 -11.40
C ASP A 65 -17.05 2.94 -9.99
N GLY A 66 -16.37 3.48 -8.97
CA GLY A 66 -16.65 3.15 -7.57
C GLY A 66 -16.08 1.84 -7.09
N ARG A 67 -15.47 1.03 -7.97
CA ARG A 67 -14.86 -0.26 -7.60
C ARG A 67 -13.36 -0.08 -7.35
N VAL A 68 -12.88 -0.77 -6.33
CA VAL A 68 -11.43 -0.81 -6.08
C VAL A 68 -10.78 -1.68 -7.15
N VAL A 69 -9.86 -1.09 -7.90
CA VAL A 69 -9.13 -1.77 -8.98
C VAL A 69 -7.63 -1.83 -8.72
N GLY A 70 -7.18 -1.31 -7.59
CA GLY A 70 -5.77 -1.40 -7.21
C GLY A 70 -5.53 -0.80 -5.85
N ARG A 71 -4.33 -1.07 -5.33
CA ARG A 71 -3.92 -0.58 -4.02
C ARG A 71 -2.40 -0.47 -3.95
N VAL A 72 -1.92 0.40 -3.07
CA VAL A 72 -0.50 0.46 -2.71
C VAL A 72 -0.37 1.11 -1.34
N ALA A 73 0.57 0.62 -0.53
CA ALA A 73 0.94 1.27 0.73
C ALA A 73 2.23 2.05 0.52
N TYR A 74 2.24 3.31 0.95
CA TYR A 74 3.41 4.16 1.00
C TYR A 74 3.90 4.17 2.44
N ILE A 75 5.19 3.94 2.66
CA ILE A 75 5.75 3.74 4.00
C ILE A 75 7.01 4.57 4.19
N GLU A 76 7.06 5.33 5.30
CA GLU A 76 8.27 6.01 5.75
C GLU A 76 8.68 5.41 7.09
N ASP A 77 9.90 4.90 7.15
CA ASP A 77 10.43 4.28 8.37
C ASP A 77 11.57 5.15 8.91
N ASP A 78 11.31 5.85 10.01
CA ASP A 78 12.27 6.76 10.61
C ASP A 78 13.51 6.02 11.11
N GLU A 79 13.35 4.81 11.61
CA GLU A 79 14.47 4.03 12.10
C GLU A 79 15.38 3.58 10.96
N HIS A 80 14.78 3.14 9.84
CA HIS A 80 15.56 2.80 8.65
C HIS A 80 16.38 3.99 8.15
N MET A 81 15.75 5.18 8.08
CA MET A 81 16.44 6.38 7.62
C MET A 81 17.59 6.78 8.55
N ARG A 82 17.39 6.61 9.85
CA ARG A 82 18.42 6.90 10.85
C ARG A 82 19.59 5.93 10.76
N VAL A 83 19.29 4.63 10.68
CA VAL A 83 20.33 3.58 10.69
C VAL A 83 21.15 3.61 9.41
N HIS A 84 20.53 3.84 8.27
CA HIS A 84 21.19 3.81 6.97
C HIS A 84 21.58 5.19 6.45
N ASP A 85 21.26 6.24 7.20
CA ASP A 85 21.56 7.63 6.82
C ASP A 85 21.08 7.94 5.40
N GLU A 86 19.84 7.60 5.11
CA GLU A 86 19.26 7.85 3.79
C GLU A 86 17.80 8.27 3.88
N ARG A 87 17.40 9.17 2.97
CA ARG A 87 16.02 9.66 2.90
C ARG A 87 15.27 8.90 1.80
N ILE A 88 14.89 7.67 2.13
CA ILE A 88 14.22 6.77 1.21
C ILE A 88 12.92 6.27 1.86
N ALA A 89 11.82 6.34 1.10
CA ALA A 89 10.57 5.74 1.49
C ALA A 89 10.42 4.37 0.81
N PHE A 90 9.42 3.63 1.21
CA PHE A 90 9.11 2.33 0.65
C PHE A 90 7.66 2.28 0.19
N PHE A 91 7.37 1.41 -0.76
CA PHE A 91 6.00 1.05 -1.08
C PHE A 91 5.86 -0.46 -1.09
N GLY A 92 4.65 -0.93 -0.78
CA GLY A 92 4.38 -2.36 -0.74
C GLY A 92 2.90 -2.65 -0.86
N PHE A 93 2.54 -3.91 -0.69
CA PHE A 93 1.15 -4.36 -0.83
C PHE A 93 0.54 -3.91 -2.15
N PHE A 94 1.38 -3.91 -3.21
CA PHE A 94 1.02 -3.36 -4.50
C PHE A 94 0.20 -4.37 -5.30
N GLU A 95 -1.00 -3.96 -5.70
CA GLU A 95 -1.89 -4.72 -6.58
C GLU A 95 -2.53 -3.77 -7.57
N ALA A 96 -2.58 -4.17 -8.83
CA ALA A 96 -3.22 -3.36 -9.87
C ALA A 96 -3.89 -4.28 -10.89
N ASP A 97 -5.13 -3.93 -11.25
CA ASP A 97 -5.89 -4.74 -12.19
C ASP A 97 -5.37 -4.62 -13.63
N ASP A 98 -4.73 -3.50 -13.97
CA ASP A 98 -4.14 -3.29 -15.29
C ASP A 98 -3.00 -2.27 -15.20
N GLU A 99 -2.33 -2.05 -16.36
CA GLU A 99 -1.18 -1.15 -16.43
C GLU A 99 -1.52 0.31 -16.14
N GLN A 100 -2.70 0.77 -16.51
CA GLN A 100 -3.13 2.13 -16.22
C GLN A 100 -3.23 2.34 -14.72
N VAL A 101 -3.81 1.38 -14.02
CA VAL A 101 -3.94 1.42 -12.56
C VAL A 101 -2.57 1.39 -11.90
N ALA A 102 -1.68 0.51 -12.38
CA ALA A 102 -0.31 0.42 -11.86
C ALA A 102 0.42 1.75 -11.99
N GLY A 103 0.36 2.35 -13.16
CA GLY A 103 1.00 3.65 -13.41
C GLY A 103 0.46 4.75 -12.50
N ALA A 104 -0.87 4.82 -12.34
CA ALA A 104 -1.49 5.82 -11.48
C ALA A 104 -1.08 5.67 -10.01
N LEU A 105 -1.01 4.44 -9.51
CA LEU A 105 -0.59 4.18 -8.13
C LEU A 105 0.88 4.54 -7.91
N LEU A 106 1.76 4.19 -8.85
CA LEU A 106 3.17 4.52 -8.74
C LEU A 106 3.40 6.03 -8.84
N ASP A 107 2.65 6.73 -9.66
CA ASP A 107 2.72 8.19 -9.76
C ASP A 107 2.35 8.86 -8.43
N VAL A 108 1.33 8.35 -7.75
CA VAL A 108 0.91 8.88 -6.44
C VAL A 108 1.99 8.62 -5.38
N VAL A 109 2.59 7.44 -5.39
CA VAL A 109 3.68 7.09 -4.47
C VAL A 109 4.88 8.01 -4.69
N GLU A 110 5.27 8.24 -5.94
CA GLU A 110 6.38 9.14 -6.27
C GLU A 110 6.08 10.58 -5.85
N ALA A 111 4.86 11.05 -6.09
CA ALA A 111 4.46 12.40 -5.70
C ALA A 111 4.49 12.57 -4.19
N HIS A 112 4.02 11.56 -3.45
CA HIS A 112 4.06 11.58 -1.98
C HIS A 112 5.50 11.65 -1.47
N ALA A 113 6.37 10.80 -2.00
CA ALA A 113 7.78 10.78 -1.62
C ALA A 113 8.44 12.13 -1.88
N ARG A 114 8.20 12.71 -3.04
CA ARG A 114 8.74 14.02 -3.41
C ARG A 114 8.24 15.11 -2.47
N SER A 115 6.95 15.13 -2.17
CA SER A 115 6.33 16.06 -1.24
C SER A 115 6.92 15.95 0.17
N ALA A 116 7.28 14.75 0.57
CA ALA A 116 7.85 14.48 1.90
C ALA A 116 9.37 14.70 1.96
N GLY A 117 9.98 15.11 0.86
CA GLY A 117 11.42 15.35 0.81
C GLY A 117 12.27 14.10 0.72
N MET A 118 11.69 12.99 0.28
CA MET A 118 12.43 11.75 0.07
C MET A 118 13.20 11.82 -1.25
N LEU A 119 14.40 11.24 -1.26
CA LEU A 119 15.25 11.20 -2.44
C LEU A 119 14.87 10.06 -3.38
N ALA A 120 14.25 9.01 -2.86
CA ALA A 120 13.83 7.86 -3.63
C ALA A 120 12.72 7.12 -2.92
N VAL A 121 12.04 6.24 -3.65
CA VAL A 121 11.10 5.29 -3.07
C VAL A 121 11.41 3.92 -3.66
N ARG A 122 11.46 2.91 -2.81
CA ARG A 122 11.80 1.54 -3.18
C ARG A 122 10.63 0.60 -2.91
N GLY A 123 10.53 -0.42 -3.72
CA GLY A 123 9.53 -1.47 -3.54
C GLY A 123 9.49 -2.39 -4.75
N PRO A 124 8.54 -3.30 -4.77
CA PRO A 124 7.53 -3.50 -3.72
C PRO A 124 8.06 -4.32 -2.54
N ILE A 125 7.58 -3.99 -1.35
CA ILE A 125 7.84 -4.77 -0.14
C ILE A 125 6.51 -5.26 0.44
N ASN A 126 6.55 -6.31 1.26
CA ASN A 126 5.33 -6.93 1.80
C ASN A 126 5.19 -6.79 3.31
N GLY A 127 5.55 -5.64 3.85
CA GLY A 127 5.20 -5.31 5.22
C GLY A 127 6.09 -5.87 6.31
N THR A 128 7.13 -6.62 5.97
CA THR A 128 8.17 -6.97 6.93
C THR A 128 9.41 -6.18 6.56
N MET A 129 9.69 -5.17 7.31
CA MET A 129 10.80 -4.25 7.07
C MET A 129 12.06 -4.73 7.81
N ASN A 130 12.42 -5.95 7.58
CA ASN A 130 13.60 -6.54 8.23
C ASN A 130 14.85 -6.30 7.41
#